data_cd82e53fb71b5dc6d83ac161b6248dc0
#
_entry.id   cd82e53fb71b5dc6d83ac161b6248dc0
#
_cell.length_a   1.000
_cell.length_b   1.000
_cell.length_c   1.000
_cell.angle_alpha   90.00
_cell.angle_beta   90.00
_cell.angle_gamma   90.00
#
_symmetry.space_group_name_H-M   'P 1'
#
loop_
_entity.id
_entity.type
_entity.pdbx_description
1 polymer ?
#
loop_
_entity_poly.entity_id
_entity_poly.type
_entity_poly.pdbx_seq_one_letter_code
_entity_poly.pdbx_strand_id
1 'polypeptide(L)'
;RRHGRSGTLWEGRYRSTVIEAERHLLACMAYIDLNPVRAGMVARPQDYPWSSHGHHIGLRTDPLITPHPLYWQLGNTPFARERAYAEMVGAGLNPDQMTALTRAAHSGWALGGADFIAELQRRTERRVARAAAGRPPKPAEN
;
A
#
# COMPACT_ATOMS: atom_id res chain seq x y z
N ARG A 1 -0.36 33.93 11.96
CA ARG A 1 -0.16 32.52 11.53
C ARG A 1 -0.79 32.38 10.15
N ARG A 2 0.04 32.27 9.09
CA ARG A 2 -0.35 32.40 7.67
C ARG A 2 -1.38 31.37 7.18
N HIS A 3 -1.49 30.20 7.83
CA HIS A 3 -2.34 29.09 7.36
C HIS A 3 -3.20 28.47 8.47
N GLY A 4 -3.38 29.12 9.62
CA GLY A 4 -4.17 28.57 10.73
C GLY A 4 -3.68 27.24 11.32
N ARG A 5 -2.45 26.82 10.96
CA ARG A 5 -1.85 25.55 11.38
C ARG A 5 -1.01 25.74 12.63
N SER A 6 -0.99 24.72 13.48
CA SER A 6 -0.04 24.53 14.57
C SER A 6 0.95 23.44 14.19
N GLY A 7 2.22 23.54 14.60
CA GLY A 7 3.25 22.56 14.33
C GLY A 7 4.04 22.81 13.05
N THR A 8 4.89 21.84 12.69
CA THR A 8 5.75 21.87 11.49
C THR A 8 4.96 21.53 10.22
N LEU A 9 5.55 21.79 9.03
CA LEU A 9 4.95 21.43 7.75
C LEU A 9 4.74 19.90 7.63
N TRP A 10 5.62 19.12 8.20
CA TRP A 10 5.59 17.66 8.22
C TRP A 10 5.21 17.16 9.61
N GLU A 11 4.13 16.35 9.70
CA GLU A 11 3.61 15.85 10.98
C GLU A 11 4.46 14.70 11.58
N GLY A 12 5.52 14.29 10.91
CA GLY A 12 6.40 13.25 11.40
C GLY A 12 7.47 12.86 10.38
N ARG A 13 8.25 11.83 10.72
CA ARG A 13 9.25 11.28 9.81
C ARG A 13 8.56 10.55 8.66
N TYR A 14 9.25 10.52 7.52
CA TYR A 14 8.90 9.66 6.39
C TYR A 14 8.76 8.19 6.86
N ARG A 15 7.69 7.55 6.43
CA ARG A 15 7.42 6.14 6.70
C ARG A 15 7.43 5.38 5.39
N SER A 16 8.04 4.21 5.39
CA SER A 16 8.04 3.30 4.26
C SER A 16 7.82 1.87 4.73
N THR A 17 7.22 1.07 3.87
CA THR A 17 6.93 -0.33 4.11
C THR A 17 7.29 -1.11 2.86
N VAL A 18 8.00 -2.22 3.03
CA VAL A 18 8.24 -3.18 1.95
C VAL A 18 7.05 -4.13 1.89
N ILE A 19 6.52 -4.35 0.70
CA ILE A 19 5.40 -5.27 0.47
C ILE A 19 5.81 -6.39 -0.49
N GLU A 20 5.27 -7.59 -0.27
CA GLU A 20 5.34 -8.70 -1.23
C GLU A 20 4.41 -8.37 -2.41
N ALA A 21 5.02 -8.08 -3.57
CA ALA A 21 4.28 -7.50 -4.70
C ALA A 21 3.15 -8.43 -5.18
N GLU A 22 3.42 -9.70 -5.36
CA GLU A 22 2.49 -10.70 -5.89
C GLU A 22 1.22 -10.80 -5.05
N ARG A 23 1.33 -10.57 -3.74
CA ARG A 23 0.20 -10.67 -2.79
C ARG A 23 -0.50 -9.35 -2.53
N HIS A 24 0.24 -8.25 -2.53
CA HIS A 24 -0.25 -7.03 -1.91
C HIS A 24 -0.21 -5.79 -2.82
N LEU A 25 0.51 -5.82 -3.97
CA LEU A 25 0.71 -4.61 -4.77
C LEU A 25 -0.61 -4.02 -5.28
N LEU A 26 -1.44 -4.83 -5.94
CA LEU A 26 -2.70 -4.35 -6.51
C LEU A 26 -3.67 -3.87 -5.42
N ALA A 27 -3.73 -4.57 -4.30
CA ALA A 27 -4.50 -4.13 -3.13
C ALA A 27 -3.93 -2.83 -2.53
N CYS A 28 -2.60 -2.67 -2.51
CA CYS A 28 -1.94 -1.44 -2.05
C CYS A 28 -2.25 -0.26 -2.98
N MET A 29 -2.24 -0.48 -4.30
CA MET A 29 -2.63 0.54 -5.28
C MET A 29 -4.08 0.98 -5.05
N ALA A 30 -5.02 0.04 -4.93
CA ALA A 30 -6.42 0.34 -4.63
C ALA A 30 -6.57 1.06 -3.27
N TYR A 31 -5.81 0.66 -2.24
CA TYR A 31 -5.79 1.32 -0.94
C TYR A 31 -5.40 2.80 -1.05
N ILE A 32 -4.38 3.11 -1.85
CA ILE A 32 -3.91 4.48 -2.08
C ILE A 32 -4.95 5.28 -2.86
N ASP A 33 -5.51 4.73 -3.92
CA ASP A 33 -6.50 5.39 -4.77
C ASP A 33 -7.83 5.66 -4.04
N LEU A 34 -8.19 4.82 -3.05
CA LEU A 34 -9.37 4.99 -2.21
C LEU A 34 -9.15 5.93 -1.01
N ASN A 35 -7.90 6.30 -0.68
CA ASN A 35 -7.63 7.17 0.46
C ASN A 35 -8.36 8.54 0.40
N PRO A 36 -8.42 9.26 -0.73
CA PRO A 36 -9.15 10.53 -0.80
C PRO A 36 -10.65 10.38 -0.53
N VAL A 37 -11.25 9.27 -0.98
CA VAL A 37 -12.67 8.96 -0.70
C VAL A 37 -12.87 8.67 0.79
N ARG A 38 -12.01 7.84 1.39
CA ARG A 38 -12.05 7.52 2.82
C ARG A 38 -11.81 8.73 3.71
N ALA A 39 -11.03 9.68 3.24
CA ALA A 39 -10.79 10.96 3.91
C ALA A 39 -11.92 11.98 3.69
N GLY A 40 -12.96 11.63 2.93
CA GLY A 40 -14.08 12.55 2.63
C GLY A 40 -13.70 13.73 1.74
N MET A 41 -12.55 13.64 1.03
CA MET A 41 -12.08 14.73 0.15
C MET A 41 -12.84 14.76 -1.18
N VAL A 42 -13.23 13.59 -1.68
CA VAL A 42 -14.00 13.39 -2.92
C VAL A 42 -15.00 12.26 -2.76
N ALA A 43 -16.04 12.23 -3.61
CA ALA A 43 -17.04 11.17 -3.58
C ALA A 43 -16.56 9.89 -4.30
N ARG A 44 -15.74 10.02 -5.33
CA ARG A 44 -15.23 8.91 -6.14
C ARG A 44 -13.74 9.05 -6.37
N PRO A 45 -12.97 7.94 -6.50
CA PRO A 45 -11.51 8.01 -6.69
C PRO A 45 -11.08 8.83 -7.91
N GLN A 46 -11.83 8.73 -9.02
CA GLN A 46 -11.55 9.46 -10.25
C GLN A 46 -11.72 10.98 -10.12
N ASP A 47 -12.43 11.45 -9.12
CA ASP A 47 -12.63 12.88 -8.88
C ASP A 47 -11.43 13.53 -8.17
N TYR A 48 -10.44 12.71 -7.72
CA TYR A 48 -9.22 13.20 -7.11
C TYR A 48 -8.06 13.26 -8.12
N PRO A 49 -7.65 14.46 -8.57
CA PRO A 49 -6.70 14.59 -9.69
C PRO A 49 -5.25 14.24 -9.32
N TRP A 50 -4.91 14.16 -8.02
CA TRP A 50 -3.54 13.98 -7.52
C TRP A 50 -3.20 12.52 -7.18
N SER A 51 -3.91 11.55 -7.77
CA SER A 51 -3.60 10.13 -7.66
C SER A 51 -3.29 9.52 -9.02
N SER A 52 -2.69 8.31 -9.02
CA SER A 52 -2.46 7.51 -10.22
C SER A 52 -3.75 6.87 -10.77
N HIS A 53 -4.87 6.94 -10.06
CA HIS A 53 -6.12 6.28 -10.42
C HIS A 53 -6.58 6.61 -11.84
N GLY A 54 -6.64 7.91 -12.18
CA GLY A 54 -7.07 8.35 -13.51
C GLY A 54 -6.21 7.82 -14.66
N HIS A 55 -4.90 7.59 -14.43
CA HIS A 55 -4.03 6.92 -15.41
C HIS A 55 -4.36 5.44 -15.53
N HIS A 56 -4.52 4.72 -14.42
CA HIS A 56 -4.77 3.29 -14.42
C HIS A 56 -6.14 2.88 -14.97
N ILE A 57 -7.12 3.79 -14.97
CA ILE A 57 -8.46 3.55 -15.56
C ILE A 57 -8.64 4.22 -16.93
N GLY A 58 -7.57 4.71 -17.56
CA GLY A 58 -7.60 5.27 -18.91
C GLY A 58 -8.25 6.64 -19.07
N LEU A 59 -8.56 7.36 -17.97
CA LEU A 59 -9.12 8.71 -18.04
C LEU A 59 -8.11 9.77 -18.46
N ARG A 60 -6.83 9.53 -18.19
CA ARG A 60 -5.74 10.42 -18.56
C ARG A 60 -4.44 9.66 -18.69
N THR A 61 -3.51 10.18 -19.47
CA THR A 61 -2.14 9.70 -19.53
C THR A 61 -1.27 10.54 -18.61
N ASP A 62 -0.53 9.89 -17.69
CA ASP A 62 0.45 10.53 -16.83
C ASP A 62 1.85 9.96 -17.15
N PRO A 63 2.77 10.74 -17.71
CA PRO A 63 4.09 10.27 -18.12
C PRO A 63 5.00 9.88 -16.94
N LEU A 64 4.66 10.27 -15.73
CA LEU A 64 5.41 9.91 -14.51
C LEU A 64 5.10 8.48 -14.03
N ILE A 65 4.02 7.86 -14.53
CA ILE A 65 3.59 6.55 -14.07
C ILE A 65 4.14 5.47 -15.00
N THR A 66 4.92 4.56 -14.42
CA THR A 66 5.34 3.33 -15.09
C THR A 66 4.55 2.16 -14.50
N PRO A 67 3.64 1.53 -15.29
CA PRO A 67 2.83 0.43 -14.80
C PRO A 67 3.68 -0.79 -14.43
N HIS A 68 3.39 -1.39 -13.28
CA HIS A 68 4.04 -2.62 -12.83
C HIS A 68 3.58 -3.84 -13.64
N PRO A 69 4.42 -4.90 -13.81
CA PRO A 69 4.02 -6.14 -14.51
C PRO A 69 2.71 -6.76 -14.02
N LEU A 70 2.42 -6.72 -12.72
CA LEU A 70 1.15 -7.22 -12.16
C LEU A 70 -0.07 -6.43 -12.65
N TYR A 71 0.07 -5.14 -12.93
CA TYR A 71 -1.00 -4.38 -13.58
C TYR A 71 -1.20 -4.84 -15.04
N TRP A 72 -0.11 -5.17 -15.76
CA TRP A 72 -0.20 -5.70 -17.12
C TRP A 72 -0.93 -7.06 -17.18
N GLN A 73 -0.85 -7.86 -16.12
CA GLN A 73 -1.52 -9.17 -16.02
C GLN A 73 -3.05 -9.05 -15.84
N LEU A 74 -3.59 -7.87 -15.54
CA LEU A 74 -5.03 -7.67 -15.41
C LEU A 74 -5.80 -7.83 -16.72
N GLY A 75 -5.13 -7.76 -17.88
CA GLY A 75 -5.76 -7.96 -19.17
C GLY A 75 -4.79 -7.82 -20.35
N ASN A 76 -5.14 -8.46 -21.46
CA ASN A 76 -4.28 -8.51 -22.67
C ASN A 76 -4.35 -7.22 -23.52
N THR A 77 -5.33 -6.36 -23.27
CA THR A 77 -5.47 -5.07 -23.96
C THR A 77 -5.49 -3.93 -22.96
N PRO A 78 -5.13 -2.70 -23.34
CA PRO A 78 -5.24 -1.53 -22.46
C PRO A 78 -6.63 -1.42 -21.83
N PHE A 79 -7.68 -1.46 -22.64
CA PHE A 79 -9.06 -1.38 -22.20
C PHE A 79 -9.45 -2.48 -21.18
N ALA A 80 -9.01 -3.73 -21.40
CA ALA A 80 -9.28 -4.82 -20.48
C ALA A 80 -8.61 -4.59 -19.12
N ARG A 81 -7.37 -4.08 -19.10
CA ARG A 81 -6.64 -3.75 -17.87
C ARG A 81 -7.28 -2.62 -17.10
N GLU A 82 -7.58 -1.53 -17.81
CA GLU A 82 -8.22 -0.33 -17.24
C GLU A 82 -9.55 -0.69 -16.60
N ARG A 83 -10.36 -1.48 -17.29
CA ARG A 83 -11.64 -1.97 -16.78
C ARG A 83 -11.49 -2.88 -15.57
N ALA A 84 -10.59 -3.87 -15.63
CA ALA A 84 -10.35 -4.79 -14.52
C ALA A 84 -9.84 -4.03 -13.28
N TYR A 85 -8.97 -3.04 -13.47
CA TYR A 85 -8.50 -2.19 -12.38
C TYR A 85 -9.62 -1.33 -11.79
N ALA A 86 -10.45 -0.71 -12.65
CA ALA A 86 -11.60 0.07 -12.20
C ALA A 86 -12.60 -0.78 -11.40
N GLU A 87 -12.89 -1.99 -11.87
CA GLU A 87 -13.77 -2.95 -11.17
C GLU A 87 -13.17 -3.35 -9.80
N MET A 88 -11.86 -3.62 -9.74
CA MET A 88 -11.17 -3.95 -8.50
C MET A 88 -11.23 -2.81 -7.48
N VAL A 89 -10.95 -1.57 -7.90
CA VAL A 89 -11.05 -0.40 -7.02
C VAL A 89 -12.50 -0.14 -6.61
N GLY A 90 -13.46 -0.28 -7.54
CA GLY A 90 -14.89 -0.13 -7.27
C GLY A 90 -15.44 -1.17 -6.29
N ALA A 91 -14.93 -2.39 -6.31
CA ALA A 91 -15.27 -3.43 -5.33
C ALA A 91 -14.70 -3.12 -3.93
N GLY A 92 -13.66 -2.28 -3.86
CA GLY A 92 -13.00 -1.94 -2.62
C GLY A 92 -12.08 -3.05 -2.10
N LEU A 93 -11.55 -2.84 -0.91
CA LEU A 93 -10.70 -3.81 -0.20
C LEU A 93 -11.53 -4.57 0.83
N ASN A 94 -11.26 -5.86 0.97
CA ASN A 94 -11.84 -6.60 2.08
C ASN A 94 -11.26 -6.12 3.44
N PRO A 95 -11.93 -6.40 4.58
CA PRO A 95 -11.51 -5.93 5.90
C PRO A 95 -10.09 -6.35 6.30
N ASP A 96 -9.66 -7.56 5.92
CA ASP A 96 -8.34 -8.08 6.24
C ASP A 96 -7.25 -7.35 5.46
N GLN A 97 -7.45 -7.12 4.15
CA GLN A 97 -6.55 -6.32 3.32
C GLN A 97 -6.42 -4.89 3.85
N MET A 98 -7.55 -4.28 4.18
CA MET A 98 -7.59 -2.92 4.74
C MET A 98 -6.80 -2.85 6.04
N THR A 99 -7.02 -3.78 6.96
CA THR A 99 -6.34 -3.84 8.25
C THR A 99 -4.84 -4.07 8.07
N ALA A 100 -4.45 -5.02 7.21
CA ALA A 100 -3.05 -5.35 6.95
C ALA A 100 -2.28 -4.16 6.36
N LEU A 101 -2.83 -3.50 5.32
CA LEU A 101 -2.21 -2.35 4.68
C LEU A 101 -2.13 -1.14 5.61
N THR A 102 -3.20 -0.85 6.35
CA THR A 102 -3.21 0.24 7.34
C THR A 102 -2.15 0.01 8.42
N ARG A 103 -2.09 -1.21 8.96
CA ARG A 103 -1.10 -1.59 9.99
C ARG A 103 0.33 -1.48 9.47
N ALA A 104 0.58 -1.97 8.25
CA ALA A 104 1.89 -1.90 7.62
C ALA A 104 2.32 -0.44 7.40
N ALA A 105 1.46 0.40 6.85
CA ALA A 105 1.71 1.81 6.62
C ALA A 105 2.06 2.57 7.92
N HIS A 106 1.38 2.25 9.03
CA HIS A 106 1.65 2.90 10.32
C HIS A 106 2.89 2.36 11.04
N SER A 107 3.15 1.06 10.95
CA SER A 107 4.25 0.42 11.68
C SER A 107 5.58 0.46 10.95
N GLY A 108 5.57 0.53 9.62
CA GLY A 108 6.76 0.39 8.77
C GLY A 108 7.32 -1.04 8.71
N TRP A 109 6.60 -2.05 9.26
CA TRP A 109 6.99 -3.44 9.13
C TRP A 109 6.65 -3.98 7.74
N ALA A 110 7.48 -4.89 7.23
CA ALA A 110 7.24 -5.53 5.94
C ALA A 110 5.91 -6.30 5.94
N LEU A 111 5.22 -6.28 4.80
CA LEU A 111 3.94 -6.95 4.58
C LEU A 111 4.12 -8.04 3.52
N GLY A 112 3.97 -9.30 3.92
CA GLY A 112 4.11 -10.46 3.05
C GLY A 112 3.98 -11.77 3.82
N GLY A 113 4.14 -12.88 3.12
CA GLY A 113 4.17 -14.22 3.72
C GLY A 113 5.44 -14.48 4.53
N ALA A 114 5.43 -15.56 5.31
CA ALA A 114 6.53 -15.91 6.20
C ALA A 114 7.87 -16.05 5.45
N ASP A 115 7.85 -16.70 4.28
CA ASP A 115 9.04 -16.93 3.46
C ASP A 115 9.62 -15.62 2.92
N PHE A 116 8.74 -14.71 2.44
CA PHE A 116 9.14 -13.37 2.01
C PHE A 116 9.79 -12.58 3.14
N ILE A 117 9.19 -12.59 4.32
CA ILE A 117 9.72 -11.90 5.51
C ILE A 117 11.08 -12.49 5.91
N ALA A 118 11.22 -13.81 5.91
CA ALA A 118 12.47 -14.50 6.22
C ALA A 118 13.58 -14.17 5.22
N GLU A 119 13.26 -14.17 3.92
CA GLU A 119 14.20 -13.80 2.86
C GLU A 119 14.62 -12.33 2.96
N LEU A 120 13.66 -11.44 3.18
CA LEU A 120 13.94 -10.02 3.37
C LEU A 120 14.85 -9.78 4.60
N GLN A 121 14.62 -10.51 5.70
CA GLN A 121 15.45 -10.40 6.91
C GLN A 121 16.88 -10.86 6.66
N ARG A 122 17.11 -11.86 5.80
CA ARG A 122 18.47 -12.30 5.43
C ARG A 122 19.25 -11.26 4.62
N ARG A 123 18.55 -10.38 3.89
CA ARG A 123 19.14 -9.34 3.02
C ARG A 123 19.45 -8.04 3.74
N THR A 124 19.03 -7.90 5.01
CA THR A 124 19.22 -6.66 5.76
C THR A 124 19.51 -6.93 7.24
N GLU A 125 20.38 -6.12 7.81
CA GLU A 125 20.63 -6.11 9.26
C GLU A 125 19.48 -5.47 10.05
N ARG A 126 18.67 -4.62 9.39
CA ARG A 126 17.53 -3.98 10.02
C ARG A 126 16.40 -5.00 10.22
N ARG A 127 15.81 -5.00 11.41
CA ARG A 127 14.62 -5.80 11.67
C ARG A 127 13.48 -5.38 10.75
N VAL A 128 12.91 -6.35 10.02
CA VAL A 128 11.83 -6.12 9.04
C VAL A 128 10.45 -6.51 9.53
N ALA A 129 10.36 -7.26 10.63
CA ALA A 129 9.10 -7.68 11.24
C ALA A 129 9.09 -7.45 12.75
N ARG A 130 7.89 -7.38 13.33
CA ARG A 130 7.71 -7.24 14.78
C ARG A 130 8.20 -8.51 15.48
N ALA A 131 8.99 -8.37 16.54
CA ALA A 131 9.29 -9.50 17.43
C ALA A 131 8.05 -9.91 18.22
N ALA A 132 8.00 -11.18 18.61
CA ALA A 132 7.04 -11.62 19.62
C ALA A 132 7.19 -10.75 20.87
N ALA A 133 6.06 -10.34 21.43
CA ALA A 133 6.07 -9.62 22.70
C ALA A 133 6.38 -10.60 23.83
N GLY A 134 7.30 -10.24 24.72
CA GLY A 134 7.60 -11.02 25.92
C GLY A 134 9.09 -11.25 26.13
N ARG A 135 9.42 -11.67 27.35
CA ARG A 135 10.77 -12.13 27.72
C ARG A 135 11.03 -13.48 27.00
N PRO A 136 12.21 -13.70 26.39
CA PRO A 136 12.56 -15.01 25.85
C PRO A 136 12.37 -16.10 26.92
N PRO A 137 11.87 -17.30 26.58
CA PRO A 137 11.82 -18.40 27.51
C PRO A 137 13.24 -18.66 28.06
N LYS A 138 13.36 -18.88 29.39
CA LYS A 138 14.62 -19.34 29.95
C LYS A 138 15.00 -20.67 29.28
N PRO A 139 16.30 -20.86 28.90
CA PRO A 139 16.74 -22.19 28.46
C PRO A 139 16.37 -23.20 29.56
N ALA A 140 15.85 -24.35 29.15
CA ALA A 140 15.67 -25.47 30.09
C ALA A 140 17.07 -25.84 30.62
N GLU A 141 17.30 -25.69 31.93
CA GLU A 141 18.47 -26.22 32.60
C GLU A 141 18.34 -27.75 32.54
N ASN A 142 19.26 -28.44 31.85
CA ASN A 142 19.45 -29.88 31.90
C ASN A 142 20.19 -30.22 33.19
#